data_e210917eda9bbf4365545564222d4b76
#
_entry.id   e210917eda9bbf4365545564222d4b76
#
_cell.length_a   1.000
_cell.length_b   1.000
_cell.length_c   1.000
_cell.angle_alpha   90.00
_cell.angle_beta   90.00
_cell.angle_gamma   90.00
#
_symmetry.space_group_name_H-M   'P 1'
#
loop_
_entity.id
_entity.type
_entity.pdbx_description
1 polymer ?
#
loop_
_entity_poly.entity_id
_entity_poly.type
_entity_poly.pdbx_seq_one_letter_code
_entity_poly.pdbx_strand_id
1 'polypeptide(L)'
;MADYGEPNDVGSLVPRWVNTTGQFDATTRPTLGQVQGWVNEVSEMLNVILSAYGFTIPVTHTRAVLMLNMFVNQEVAAITEGVNGSGRFGPTGKQVGKAGRFALVTKDVQEFIEAIAVGLEQMGVPRTYSLAANVGYRGTDEDGNDIAPLFQRSAFGNQVGSG
;
A
#
# COMPACT_ATOMS: atom_id res chain seq x y z
N MET A 1 -16.16 1.89 3.67
CA MET A 1 -15.74 0.69 4.40
C MET A 1 -14.29 0.46 3.99
N ALA A 2 -13.37 0.27 4.91
CA ALA A 2 -11.98 0.03 4.53
C ALA A 2 -11.84 -1.28 3.77
N ASP A 3 -10.95 -1.31 2.80
CA ASP A 3 -10.65 -2.54 2.05
C ASP A 3 -9.70 -3.45 2.86
N TYR A 4 -8.91 -2.85 3.77
CA TYR A 4 -7.92 -3.56 4.59
C TYR A 4 -7.97 -3.09 6.04
N GLY A 5 -7.71 -4.03 6.96
CA GLY A 5 -7.64 -3.78 8.40
C GLY A 5 -9.01 -3.73 9.10
N GLU A 6 -9.01 -4.05 10.38
CA GLU A 6 -10.20 -4.02 11.22
C GLU A 6 -9.89 -3.48 12.63
N PRO A 7 -10.79 -2.68 13.24
CA PRO A 7 -10.58 -2.13 14.60
C PRO A 7 -10.36 -3.20 15.68
N ASN A 8 -10.99 -4.37 15.57
CA ASN A 8 -10.81 -5.45 16.54
C ASN A 8 -9.38 -6.02 16.51
N ASP A 9 -8.81 -6.14 15.31
CA ASP A 9 -7.44 -6.60 15.15
C ASP A 9 -6.46 -5.56 15.68
N VAL A 10 -6.73 -4.28 15.44
CA VAL A 10 -5.97 -3.18 16.05
C VAL A 10 -6.03 -3.27 17.57
N GLY A 11 -7.22 -3.52 18.15
CA GLY A 11 -7.40 -3.66 19.60
C GLY A 11 -6.54 -4.76 20.21
N SER A 12 -6.32 -5.86 19.49
CA SER A 12 -5.44 -6.94 19.93
C SER A 12 -3.96 -6.53 20.03
N LEU A 13 -3.54 -5.55 19.23
CA LEU A 13 -2.17 -5.03 19.22
C LEU A 13 -1.94 -3.97 20.32
N VAL A 14 -3.00 -3.31 20.78
CA VAL A 14 -2.93 -2.22 21.76
C VAL A 14 -3.84 -2.46 22.98
N PRO A 15 -3.64 -3.53 23.74
CA PRO A 15 -4.57 -3.99 24.79
C PRO A 15 -4.79 -2.97 25.93
N ARG A 16 -3.92 -1.97 26.04
CA ARG A 16 -4.07 -0.88 27.03
C ARG A 16 -5.17 0.12 26.71
N TRP A 17 -5.59 0.19 25.46
CA TRP A 17 -6.47 1.24 24.95
C TRP A 17 -7.88 0.72 24.63
N VAL A 18 -8.13 -0.55 24.86
CA VAL A 18 -9.40 -1.21 24.68
C VAL A 18 -10.12 -1.42 26.02
N ASN A 19 -11.38 -1.72 25.96
CA ASN A 19 -12.18 -2.08 27.14
C ASN A 19 -11.83 -3.49 27.67
N THR A 20 -12.50 -3.92 28.73
CA THR A 20 -12.31 -5.25 29.35
C THR A 20 -12.62 -6.42 28.44
N THR A 21 -13.36 -6.22 27.35
CA THR A 21 -13.66 -7.23 26.31
C THR A 21 -12.66 -7.20 25.15
N GLY A 22 -11.62 -6.36 25.22
CA GLY A 22 -10.60 -6.26 24.19
C GLY A 22 -11.03 -5.47 22.94
N GLN A 23 -12.09 -4.64 23.06
CA GLN A 23 -12.63 -3.90 21.94
C GLN A 23 -12.63 -2.40 22.20
N PHE A 24 -12.57 -1.61 21.13
CA PHE A 24 -12.88 -0.19 21.19
C PHE A 24 -14.39 0.02 21.24
N ASP A 25 -14.83 1.00 22.00
CA ASP A 25 -16.23 1.40 22.09
C ASP A 25 -16.37 2.93 22.23
N ALA A 26 -17.54 3.40 22.60
CA ALA A 26 -17.80 4.84 22.79
C ALA A 26 -17.11 5.41 24.05
N THR A 27 -16.70 4.55 25.00
CA THR A 27 -16.11 4.94 26.28
C THR A 27 -14.58 4.85 26.28
N THR A 28 -14.01 4.09 25.33
CA THR A 28 -12.57 3.97 25.17
C THR A 28 -11.94 5.25 24.59
N ARG A 29 -10.65 5.40 24.80
CA ARG A 29 -9.88 6.50 24.17
C ARG A 29 -8.63 5.91 23.55
N PRO A 30 -8.57 5.84 22.20
CA PRO A 30 -9.56 6.37 21.22
C PRO A 30 -10.88 5.62 21.22
N THR A 31 -11.93 6.27 20.71
CA THR A 31 -13.22 5.63 20.48
C THR A 31 -13.19 4.73 19.25
N LEU A 32 -14.12 3.77 19.16
CA LEU A 32 -14.27 2.91 17.98
C LEU A 32 -14.37 3.73 16.68
N GLY A 33 -15.16 4.82 16.67
CA GLY A 33 -15.30 5.66 15.48
C GLY A 33 -13.99 6.33 15.04
N GLN A 34 -13.13 6.71 16.00
CA GLN A 34 -11.82 7.28 15.70
C GLN A 34 -10.88 6.23 15.09
N VAL A 35 -10.83 5.03 15.68
CA VAL A 35 -10.01 3.94 15.17
C VAL A 35 -10.48 3.50 13.78
N GLN A 36 -11.80 3.38 13.56
CA GLN A 36 -12.36 3.07 12.24
C GLN A 36 -12.00 4.15 11.21
N GLY A 37 -12.01 5.42 11.60
CA GLY A 37 -11.57 6.52 10.74
C GLY A 37 -10.11 6.34 10.31
N TRP A 38 -9.21 6.03 11.23
CA TRP A 38 -7.79 5.80 10.91
C TRP A 38 -7.56 4.56 10.04
N VAL A 39 -8.31 3.46 10.30
CA VAL A 39 -8.26 2.26 9.44
C VAL A 39 -8.66 2.62 8.01
N ASN A 40 -9.73 3.39 7.83
CA ASN A 40 -10.15 3.83 6.51
C ASN A 40 -9.09 4.72 5.84
N GLU A 41 -8.53 5.70 6.56
CA GLU A 41 -7.52 6.62 6.03
C GLU A 41 -6.25 5.89 5.57
N VAL A 42 -5.73 4.97 6.38
CA VAL A 42 -4.52 4.19 6.03
C VAL A 42 -4.81 3.23 4.88
N SER A 43 -5.98 2.57 4.87
CA SER A 43 -6.41 1.68 3.79
C SER A 43 -6.52 2.42 2.45
N GLU A 44 -7.13 3.60 2.44
CA GLU A 44 -7.23 4.43 1.22
C GLU A 44 -5.88 4.93 0.74
N MET A 45 -5.01 5.34 1.65
CA MET A 45 -3.64 5.75 1.30
C MET A 45 -2.87 4.59 0.64
N LEU A 46 -3.03 3.39 1.18
CA LEU A 46 -2.43 2.17 0.64
C LEU A 46 -2.98 1.86 -0.75
N ASN A 47 -4.29 2.00 -1.00
CA ASN A 47 -4.90 1.87 -2.32
C ASN A 47 -4.33 2.88 -3.32
N VAL A 48 -4.19 4.15 -2.93
CA VAL A 48 -3.62 5.20 -3.81
C VAL A 48 -2.19 4.84 -4.23
N ILE A 49 -1.36 4.40 -3.29
CA ILE A 49 0.04 4.04 -3.60
C ILE A 49 0.09 2.75 -4.43
N LEU A 50 -0.68 1.72 -4.11
CA LEU A 50 -0.79 0.50 -4.93
C LEU A 50 -1.20 0.82 -6.37
N SER A 51 -2.19 1.71 -6.54
CA SER A 51 -2.62 2.17 -7.85
C SER A 51 -1.51 2.90 -8.60
N ALA A 52 -0.71 3.73 -7.91
CA ALA A 52 0.45 4.41 -8.50
C ALA A 52 1.53 3.41 -8.97
N TYR A 53 1.68 2.27 -8.29
CA TYR A 53 2.52 1.16 -8.72
C TYR A 53 1.87 0.27 -9.80
N GLY A 54 0.67 0.62 -10.25
CA GLY A 54 -0.06 -0.05 -11.34
C GLY A 54 -0.81 -1.29 -10.92
N PHE A 55 -0.98 -1.57 -9.64
CA PHE A 55 -1.80 -2.70 -9.19
C PHE A 55 -3.30 -2.38 -9.30
N THR A 56 -4.09 -3.41 -9.58
CA THR A 56 -5.56 -3.31 -9.56
C THR A 56 -6.02 -3.25 -8.10
N ILE A 57 -6.85 -2.24 -7.78
CA ILE A 57 -7.42 -2.04 -6.45
C ILE A 57 -8.94 -2.24 -6.46
N PRO A 58 -9.51 -2.74 -5.34
CA PRO A 58 -8.82 -3.33 -4.20
C PRO A 58 -8.12 -4.66 -4.57
N VAL A 59 -7.04 -4.96 -3.88
CA VAL A 59 -6.34 -6.25 -4.07
C VAL A 59 -7.23 -7.38 -3.52
N THR A 60 -7.46 -8.41 -4.33
CA THR A 60 -8.36 -9.53 -3.96
C THR A 60 -7.61 -10.85 -3.68
N HIS A 61 -6.32 -10.91 -3.96
CA HIS A 61 -5.53 -12.11 -3.72
C HIS A 61 -5.37 -12.37 -2.21
N THR A 62 -5.86 -13.50 -1.71
CA THR A 62 -6.01 -13.79 -0.27
C THR A 62 -4.75 -13.55 0.56
N ARG A 63 -3.59 -14.03 0.10
CA ARG A 63 -2.32 -13.84 0.85
C ARG A 63 -1.86 -12.40 0.85
N ALA A 64 -2.07 -11.69 -0.27
CA ALA A 64 -1.76 -10.27 -0.34
C ALA A 64 -2.66 -9.47 0.60
N VAL A 65 -3.96 -9.73 0.60
CA VAL A 65 -4.92 -9.09 1.52
C VAL A 65 -4.53 -9.29 2.98
N LEU A 66 -4.08 -10.49 3.38
CA LEU A 66 -3.61 -10.74 4.76
C LEU A 66 -2.41 -9.86 5.12
N MET A 67 -1.44 -9.71 4.20
CA MET A 67 -0.29 -8.82 4.40
C MET A 67 -0.70 -7.35 4.52
N LEU A 68 -1.60 -6.91 3.64
CA LEU A 68 -2.10 -5.53 3.65
C LEU A 68 -2.90 -5.23 4.92
N ASN A 69 -3.76 -6.16 5.37
CA ASN A 69 -4.48 -6.05 6.65
C ASN A 69 -3.51 -5.93 7.84
N MET A 70 -2.49 -6.80 7.89
CA MET A 70 -1.48 -6.75 8.94
C MET A 70 -0.78 -5.39 8.98
N PHE A 71 -0.39 -4.86 7.83
CA PHE A 71 0.26 -3.56 7.75
C PHE A 71 -0.67 -2.43 8.24
N VAL A 72 -1.92 -2.37 7.74
CA VAL A 72 -2.90 -1.36 8.17
C VAL A 72 -3.14 -1.43 9.67
N ASN A 73 -3.33 -2.63 10.22
CA ASN A 73 -3.55 -2.81 11.66
C ASN A 73 -2.35 -2.34 12.49
N GLN A 74 -1.11 -2.61 12.05
CA GLN A 74 0.11 -2.15 12.71
C GLN A 74 0.24 -0.62 12.66
N GLU A 75 -0.02 0.02 11.52
CA GLU A 75 0.04 1.47 11.39
C GLU A 75 -1.02 2.15 12.27
N VAL A 76 -2.24 1.62 12.31
CA VAL A 76 -3.31 2.18 13.15
C VAL A 76 -3.04 1.94 14.64
N ALA A 77 -2.47 0.78 15.02
CA ALA A 77 -2.01 0.54 16.39
C ALA A 77 -0.96 1.55 16.80
N ALA A 78 -0.06 1.85 15.92
CA ALA A 78 0.98 2.83 16.06
C ALA A 78 0.43 4.27 16.19
N ILE A 79 -0.57 4.63 15.40
CA ILE A 79 -1.30 5.89 15.53
C ILE A 79 -1.98 5.97 16.91
N THR A 80 -2.61 4.88 17.35
CA THR A 80 -3.29 4.77 18.65
C THR A 80 -2.33 5.01 19.80
N GLU A 81 -1.17 4.38 19.80
CA GLU A 81 -0.12 4.59 20.80
C GLU A 81 0.43 6.02 20.76
N GLY A 82 0.62 6.57 19.58
CA GLY A 82 1.14 7.94 19.40
C GLY A 82 0.18 9.04 19.84
N VAL A 83 -1.13 8.83 19.72
CA VAL A 83 -2.16 9.81 20.18
C VAL A 83 -2.33 9.79 21.67
N ASN A 84 -2.32 8.62 22.29
CA ASN A 84 -2.63 8.43 23.71
C ASN A 84 -1.38 8.33 24.59
N GLY A 85 -0.24 8.00 24.00
CA GLY A 85 1.04 8.06 24.65
C GLY A 85 1.54 9.50 24.82
N SER A 86 2.55 9.71 25.62
CA SER A 86 3.11 11.03 25.97
C SER A 86 3.75 11.82 24.79
N GLY A 87 3.26 11.62 23.58
CA GLY A 87 3.53 12.47 22.41
C GLY A 87 4.98 12.53 21.91
N ARG A 88 5.91 11.78 22.51
CA ARG A 88 7.34 11.88 22.18
C ARG A 88 7.87 10.85 21.19
N PHE A 89 7.16 9.73 21.01
CA PHE A 89 7.65 8.66 20.17
C PHE A 89 6.57 8.18 19.22
N GLY A 90 6.83 8.29 17.93
CA GLY A 90 6.10 7.53 16.93
C GLY A 90 6.36 6.03 17.10
N PRO A 91 5.61 5.17 16.40
CA PRO A 91 5.66 3.71 16.52
C PRO A 91 7.04 3.09 16.28
N THR A 92 7.90 3.78 15.59
CA THR A 92 9.29 3.37 15.31
C THR A 92 10.31 4.00 16.24
N GLY A 93 9.91 4.62 17.37
CA GLY A 93 10.81 5.35 18.26
C GLY A 93 11.35 6.65 17.65
N LYS A 94 10.92 7.02 16.46
CA LYS A 94 11.31 8.29 15.83
C LYS A 94 10.45 9.41 16.41
N GLN A 95 11.10 10.52 16.80
CA GLN A 95 10.38 11.73 17.15
C GLN A 95 9.47 12.13 15.98
N VAL A 96 8.20 12.36 16.29
CA VAL A 96 7.28 13.02 15.36
C VAL A 96 7.76 14.45 15.23
N GLY A 97 8.68 14.69 14.29
CA GLY A 97 9.20 16.00 13.96
C GLY A 97 8.11 16.88 13.32
N LYS A 98 8.53 18.05 12.79
CA LYS A 98 7.65 19.03 12.12
C LYS A 98 6.86 18.47 10.91
N ALA A 99 7.27 17.32 10.36
CA ALA A 99 6.46 16.57 9.41
C ALA A 99 5.30 15.94 10.16
N GLY A 100 4.08 16.37 9.90
CA GLY A 100 2.89 15.86 10.57
C GLY A 100 2.75 14.33 10.39
N ARG A 101 1.94 13.71 11.27
CA ARG A 101 1.65 12.26 11.26
C ARG A 101 1.38 11.71 9.85
N PHE A 102 0.62 12.44 9.03
CA PHE A 102 0.28 12.05 7.67
C PHE A 102 1.51 11.78 6.80
N ALA A 103 2.53 12.63 6.88
CA ALA A 103 3.76 12.47 6.09
C ALA A 103 4.58 11.24 6.51
N LEU A 104 4.55 10.86 7.81
CA LEU A 104 5.21 9.65 8.31
C LEU A 104 4.48 8.40 7.82
N VAL A 105 3.16 8.34 7.97
CA VAL A 105 2.36 7.20 7.50
C VAL A 105 2.49 7.04 5.98
N THR A 106 2.46 8.12 5.21
CA THR A 106 2.64 8.06 3.75
C THR A 106 4.00 7.46 3.37
N LYS A 107 5.06 7.86 4.09
CA LYS A 107 6.40 7.32 3.87
C LYS A 107 6.47 5.84 4.23
N ASP A 108 5.93 5.44 5.38
CA ASP A 108 5.93 4.06 5.83
C ASP A 108 5.12 3.16 4.88
N VAL A 109 3.97 3.64 4.36
CA VAL A 109 3.19 2.96 3.31
C VAL A 109 3.98 2.82 2.02
N GLN A 110 4.67 3.87 1.58
CA GLN A 110 5.48 3.82 0.35
C GLN A 110 6.63 2.83 0.49
N GLU A 111 7.41 2.89 1.57
CA GLU A 111 8.51 1.96 1.84
C GLU A 111 8.02 0.51 1.91
N PHE A 112 6.84 0.28 2.52
CA PHE A 112 6.22 -1.04 2.58
C PHE A 112 5.86 -1.56 1.18
N ILE A 113 5.17 -0.74 0.34
CA ILE A 113 4.78 -1.15 -1.02
C ILE A 113 6.02 -1.42 -1.88
N GLU A 114 7.06 -0.59 -1.79
CA GLU A 114 8.32 -0.82 -2.50
C GLU A 114 8.93 -2.19 -2.13
N ALA A 115 8.91 -2.53 -0.85
CA ALA A 115 9.44 -3.80 -0.36
C ALA A 115 8.65 -5.03 -0.84
N ILE A 116 7.31 -4.91 -0.98
CA ILE A 116 6.45 -6.05 -1.32
C ILE A 116 6.05 -6.11 -2.79
N ALA A 117 6.30 -5.08 -3.59
CA ALA A 117 5.81 -4.98 -4.98
C ALA A 117 6.20 -6.20 -5.83
N VAL A 118 7.44 -6.65 -5.74
CA VAL A 118 7.92 -7.86 -6.44
C VAL A 118 7.17 -9.12 -5.95
N GLY A 119 6.93 -9.21 -4.65
CA GLY A 119 6.17 -10.31 -4.06
C GLY A 119 4.71 -10.33 -4.50
N LEU A 120 4.08 -9.17 -4.62
CA LEU A 120 2.71 -9.04 -5.14
C LEU A 120 2.61 -9.52 -6.59
N GLU A 121 3.59 -9.17 -7.43
CA GLU A 121 3.67 -9.66 -8.80
C GLU A 121 3.84 -11.19 -8.86
N GLN A 122 4.75 -11.73 -8.06
CA GLN A 122 4.99 -13.18 -8.00
C GLN A 122 3.75 -13.95 -7.50
N MET A 123 2.94 -13.35 -6.65
CA MET A 123 1.66 -13.89 -6.22
C MET A 123 0.56 -13.78 -7.27
N GLY A 124 0.82 -13.10 -8.40
CA GLY A 124 -0.17 -12.92 -9.46
C GLY A 124 -1.22 -11.85 -9.16
N VAL A 125 -0.92 -10.87 -8.30
CA VAL A 125 -1.79 -9.71 -8.10
C VAL A 125 -1.89 -8.93 -9.42
N PRO A 126 -3.10 -8.73 -9.99
CA PRO A 126 -3.23 -8.13 -11.30
C PRO A 126 -2.76 -6.67 -11.31
N ARG A 127 -2.14 -6.25 -12.41
CA ARG A 127 -1.83 -4.86 -12.70
C ARG A 127 -2.79 -4.28 -13.72
N THR A 128 -3.22 -3.05 -13.50
CA THR A 128 -4.06 -2.28 -14.43
C THR A 128 -3.25 -1.87 -15.67
N TYR A 129 -1.94 -1.67 -15.49
CA TYR A 129 -1.02 -1.39 -16.57
C TYR A 129 0.04 -2.49 -16.61
N SER A 130 0.11 -3.25 -17.70
CA SER A 130 1.38 -3.85 -18.03
C SER A 130 2.33 -2.67 -18.26
N LEU A 131 3.42 -2.59 -17.52
CA LEU A 131 4.59 -1.79 -17.92
C LEU A 131 5.24 -2.47 -19.14
N ALA A 132 4.44 -2.69 -20.18
CA ALA A 132 4.97 -2.67 -21.51
C ALA A 132 5.36 -1.21 -21.71
N ALA A 133 6.58 -0.87 -21.39
CA ALA A 133 7.17 0.34 -21.90
C ALA A 133 7.02 0.26 -23.42
N ASN A 134 5.93 0.81 -23.93
CA ASN A 134 5.81 1.15 -25.32
C ASN A 134 6.74 2.35 -25.51
N VAL A 135 8.04 2.10 -25.43
CA VAL A 135 9.05 3.01 -25.96
C VAL A 135 8.94 2.86 -27.48
N GLY A 136 7.81 3.29 -27.99
CA GLY A 136 7.63 3.52 -29.40
C GLY A 136 8.35 4.82 -29.74
N TYR A 137 9.62 4.75 -30.00
CA TYR A 137 10.30 5.81 -30.72
C TYR A 137 9.77 5.78 -32.16
N ARG A 138 8.77 6.61 -32.43
CA ARG A 138 8.37 6.94 -33.80
C ARG A 138 9.32 8.04 -34.27
N GLY A 139 10.43 7.67 -34.85
CA GLY A 139 11.23 8.57 -35.65
C GLY A 139 10.78 8.47 -37.10
N THR A 140 10.76 9.57 -37.82
CA THR A 140 10.69 9.59 -39.28
C THR A 140 12.09 9.81 -39.84
N ASP A 141 12.43 9.13 -40.95
CA ASP A 141 13.66 9.43 -41.68
C ASP A 141 13.58 10.78 -42.41
N GLU A 142 14.67 11.17 -43.07
CA GLU A 142 14.74 12.44 -43.84
C GLU A 142 13.72 12.50 -44.99
N ASP A 143 13.20 11.34 -45.43
CA ASP A 143 12.23 11.19 -46.49
C ASP A 143 10.78 11.12 -45.96
N GLY A 144 10.58 11.21 -44.61
CA GLY A 144 9.25 11.21 -43.96
C GLY A 144 8.66 9.82 -43.74
N ASN A 145 9.45 8.73 -43.91
CA ASN A 145 8.97 7.38 -43.66
C ASN A 145 9.16 7.00 -42.19
N ASP A 146 8.23 6.23 -41.63
CA ASP A 146 8.33 5.72 -40.26
C ASP A 146 9.54 4.81 -40.09
N ILE A 147 10.48 5.20 -39.24
CA ILE A 147 11.63 4.34 -38.88
C ILE A 147 11.12 3.24 -37.95
N ALA A 148 11.35 1.99 -38.32
CA ALA A 148 11.01 0.85 -37.45
C ALA A 148 11.74 0.99 -36.10
N PRO A 149 11.08 0.77 -34.96
CA PRO A 149 11.71 0.91 -33.66
C PRO A 149 12.90 -0.06 -33.55
N LEU A 150 14.02 0.44 -33.03
CA LEU A 150 15.27 -0.30 -32.87
C LEU A 150 15.10 -1.60 -32.04
N PHE A 151 14.06 -1.64 -31.21
CA PHE A 151 13.70 -2.78 -30.37
C PHE A 151 12.31 -3.27 -30.77
N GLN A 152 12.26 -4.23 -31.66
CA GLN A 152 11.01 -4.97 -31.93
C GLN A 152 10.78 -5.99 -30.82
N ARG A 153 9.49 -6.24 -30.49
CA ARG A 153 9.08 -7.18 -29.43
C ARG A 153 9.67 -8.60 -29.61
N SER A 154 10.05 -8.96 -30.85
CA SER A 154 10.71 -10.21 -31.23
C SER A 154 12.23 -10.21 -31.03
N ALA A 155 12.86 -9.05 -30.81
CA ALA A 155 14.32 -8.94 -30.67
C ALA A 155 14.87 -9.56 -29.38
N PHE A 156 14.04 -9.81 -28.38
CA PHE A 156 14.41 -10.41 -27.09
C PHE A 156 13.95 -11.86 -26.93
N GLY A 157 13.84 -12.60 -27.99
CA GLY A 157 13.91 -14.06 -27.94
C GLY A 157 12.68 -14.79 -27.39
N ASN A 158 11.49 -14.20 -27.40
CA ASN A 158 10.26 -14.96 -27.19
C ASN A 158 9.81 -15.57 -28.54
N GLN A 159 10.64 -16.42 -29.12
CA GLN A 159 10.18 -17.37 -30.11
C GLN A 159 9.39 -18.46 -29.38
N VAL A 160 8.08 -18.27 -29.27
CA VAL A 160 7.18 -19.41 -29.06
C VAL A 160 7.27 -20.22 -30.34
N GLY A 161 7.99 -21.34 -30.27
CA GLY A 161 8.13 -22.25 -31.39
C GLY A 161 6.73 -22.69 -31.85
N SER A 162 6.40 -22.37 -33.09
CA SER A 162 5.34 -23.04 -33.82
C SER A 162 5.84 -24.43 -34.17
N GLY A 163 5.44 -25.44 -33.40
CA GLY A 163 5.44 -26.83 -33.77
C GLY A 163 4.05 -27.23 -34.17
#